data_5e8c149d38d47e1895fbf4d45b6727cf
#
_entry.id   5e8c149d38d47e1895fbf4d45b6727cf
#
_cell.length_a   1.000
_cell.length_b   1.000
_cell.length_c   1.000
_cell.angle_alpha   90.00
_cell.angle_beta   90.00
_cell.angle_gamma   90.00
#
_symmetry.space_group_name_H-M   'P 1'
#
loop_
_entity.id
_entity.type
_entity.pdbx_description
1 polymer ?
#
loop_
_entity_poly.entity_id
_entity_poly.type
_entity_poly.pdbx_seq_one_letter_code
_entity_poly.pdbx_strand_id
1 'polypeptide(L)'
;MIRPLIFNVLFIAVSVSQSNQWHQKFIDAMIDSNGVSISVSIQQKQFTSSSVEAAVIEILKKKHYIMDLPTETIFVLEDTIQTWNKVANQLIIDQLIEGDINIFHILTGDFKDVTFDRPIEGKEDISMNFNVLDMGYSGHIKIKKSGQPIEVKVIYGKDQSMLILVTGYHKGDLKLYNAFNPLNAEVIDLRE
;
A
#
# COMPACT_ATOMS: atom_id res chain seq x y z
N MET A 1 5.28 49.73 -13.57
CA MET A 1 6.19 48.57 -13.48
C MET A 1 5.59 47.52 -12.57
N ILE A 2 4.58 46.76 -13.05
CA ILE A 2 3.93 45.69 -12.28
C ILE A 2 3.72 44.53 -13.27
N ARG A 3 4.75 43.68 -13.48
CA ARG A 3 4.64 42.53 -14.39
C ARG A 3 5.47 41.28 -14.09
N PRO A 4 6.16 41.07 -12.95
CA PRO A 4 6.78 39.77 -12.73
C PRO A 4 6.05 38.87 -11.71
N LEU A 5 5.05 39.37 -10.93
CA LEU A 5 4.46 38.59 -9.84
C LEU A 5 3.42 37.55 -10.29
N ILE A 6 2.76 37.79 -11.45
CA ILE A 6 1.67 36.88 -11.91
C ILE A 6 2.27 35.60 -12.52
N PHE A 7 3.47 35.63 -13.08
CA PHE A 7 4.07 34.47 -13.74
C PHE A 7 4.57 33.40 -12.75
N ASN A 8 5.01 33.79 -11.56
CA ASN A 8 5.48 32.85 -10.53
C ASN A 8 4.35 32.08 -9.84
N VAL A 9 3.18 32.70 -9.67
CA VAL A 9 2.01 32.06 -9.05
C VAL A 9 1.41 30.99 -9.98
N LEU A 10 1.43 31.18 -11.28
CA LEU A 10 0.92 30.20 -12.25
C LEU A 10 1.81 28.94 -12.31
N PHE A 11 3.12 29.07 -12.13
CA PHE A 11 4.05 27.92 -12.16
C PHE A 11 3.92 27.03 -10.91
N ILE A 12 3.65 27.62 -9.75
CA ILE A 12 3.43 26.87 -8.49
C ILE A 12 2.09 26.12 -8.56
N ALA A 13 1.03 26.74 -9.08
CA ALA A 13 -0.27 26.10 -9.23
C ALA A 13 -0.25 24.88 -10.19
N VAL A 14 0.53 24.94 -11.26
CA VAL A 14 0.68 23.82 -12.21
C VAL A 14 1.44 22.65 -11.57
N SER A 15 2.44 22.89 -10.75
CA SER A 15 3.22 21.82 -10.11
C SER A 15 2.42 21.07 -9.02
N VAL A 16 1.59 21.75 -8.25
CA VAL A 16 0.70 21.13 -7.27
C VAL A 16 -0.42 20.34 -7.95
N SER A 17 -0.94 20.83 -9.07
CA SER A 17 -1.95 20.12 -9.88
C SER A 17 -1.43 18.80 -10.47
N GLN A 18 -0.20 18.75 -10.95
CA GLN A 18 0.41 17.52 -11.51
C GLN A 18 0.67 16.46 -10.45
N SER A 19 1.11 16.84 -9.25
CA SER A 19 1.29 15.91 -8.13
C SER A 19 -0.01 15.21 -7.79
N ASN A 20 -1.11 15.93 -7.62
CA ASN A 20 -2.43 15.38 -7.34
C ASN A 20 -2.95 14.43 -8.43
N GLN A 21 -2.61 14.66 -9.70
CA GLN A 21 -3.08 13.83 -10.81
C GLN A 21 -2.53 12.40 -10.74
N TRP A 22 -1.24 12.23 -10.44
CA TRP A 22 -0.62 10.89 -10.39
C TRP A 22 -1.05 10.11 -9.14
N HIS A 23 -1.20 10.80 -8.00
CA HIS A 23 -1.79 10.19 -6.81
C HIS A 23 -3.21 9.71 -7.09
N GLN A 24 -4.04 10.53 -7.70
CA GLN A 24 -5.41 10.15 -8.01
C GLN A 24 -5.46 8.95 -8.95
N LYS A 25 -4.64 8.91 -10.00
CA LYS A 25 -4.53 7.76 -10.89
C LYS A 25 -4.12 6.47 -10.17
N PHE A 26 -3.20 6.58 -9.21
CA PHE A 26 -2.81 5.44 -8.38
C PHE A 26 -3.97 4.96 -7.51
N ILE A 27 -4.66 5.87 -6.83
CA ILE A 27 -5.84 5.55 -6.01
C ILE A 27 -6.92 4.90 -6.88
N ASP A 28 -7.25 5.47 -8.04
CA ASP A 28 -8.25 4.95 -8.97
C ASP A 28 -7.87 3.55 -9.52
N ALA A 29 -6.58 3.26 -9.59
CA ALA A 29 -6.11 1.93 -9.97
C ALA A 29 -6.21 0.92 -8.82
N MET A 30 -6.00 1.36 -7.56
CA MET A 30 -6.00 0.49 -6.39
C MET A 30 -7.38 0.32 -5.74
N ILE A 31 -8.30 1.26 -5.97
CA ILE A 31 -9.67 1.24 -5.44
C ILE A 31 -10.65 1.18 -6.61
N ASP A 32 -11.08 -0.01 -6.95
CA ASP A 32 -12.10 -0.27 -7.99
C ASP A 32 -13.39 -0.78 -7.34
N SER A 33 -14.56 -0.49 -7.93
CA SER A 33 -15.85 -0.94 -7.41
C SER A 33 -15.98 -2.46 -7.33
N ASN A 34 -15.27 -3.17 -8.18
CA ASN A 34 -15.23 -4.63 -8.22
C ASN A 34 -14.03 -5.21 -7.43
N GLY A 35 -13.26 -4.33 -6.79
CA GLY A 35 -12.02 -4.66 -6.11
C GLY A 35 -10.82 -4.83 -7.05
N VAL A 36 -9.64 -4.99 -6.45
CA VAL A 36 -8.36 -5.17 -7.15
C VAL A 36 -7.61 -6.34 -6.52
N SER A 37 -7.08 -7.23 -7.36
CA SER A 37 -6.17 -8.31 -6.96
C SER A 37 -4.79 -8.05 -7.55
N ILE A 38 -3.76 -8.05 -6.68
CA ILE A 38 -2.35 -7.93 -7.10
C ILE A 38 -1.54 -9.10 -6.58
N SER A 39 -0.71 -9.66 -7.46
CA SER A 39 0.34 -10.61 -7.08
C SER A 39 1.62 -9.82 -6.86
N VAL A 40 2.33 -10.10 -5.78
CA VAL A 40 3.52 -9.35 -5.38
C VAL A 40 4.66 -10.24 -4.94
N SER A 41 5.88 -9.73 -5.07
CA SER A 41 7.07 -10.22 -4.37
C SER A 41 7.45 -9.19 -3.32
N ILE A 42 7.47 -9.61 -2.06
CA ILE A 42 7.81 -8.78 -0.91
C ILE A 42 9.24 -9.10 -0.50
N GLN A 43 10.12 -8.11 -0.58
CA GLN A 43 11.50 -8.22 -0.13
C GLN A 43 11.64 -7.38 1.14
N GLN A 44 11.99 -8.01 2.24
CA GLN A 44 12.26 -7.34 3.51
C GLN A 44 13.75 -7.39 3.81
N LYS A 45 14.27 -6.26 4.27
CA LYS A 45 15.60 -6.15 4.86
C LYS A 45 15.44 -5.67 6.30
N GLN A 46 15.98 -6.44 7.24
CA GLN A 46 16.03 -6.08 8.65
C GLN A 46 17.46 -6.32 9.17
N PHE A 47 18.21 -5.23 9.34
CA PHE A 47 19.63 -5.24 9.72
C PHE A 47 20.46 -6.11 8.77
N THR A 48 20.95 -7.25 9.25
CA THR A 48 21.79 -8.21 8.48
C THR A 48 20.96 -9.30 7.80
N SER A 49 19.67 -9.40 8.09
CA SER A 49 18.76 -10.42 7.54
C SER A 49 17.97 -9.87 6.37
N SER A 50 17.70 -10.73 5.39
CA SER A 50 16.80 -10.45 4.30
C SER A 50 15.91 -11.64 4.00
N SER A 51 14.66 -11.38 3.65
CA SER A 51 13.69 -12.39 3.16
C SER A 51 13.03 -11.94 1.87
N VAL A 52 12.56 -12.92 1.10
CA VAL A 52 11.76 -12.68 -0.10
C VAL A 52 10.58 -13.64 -0.05
N GLU A 53 9.37 -13.10 -0.13
CA GLU A 53 8.14 -13.88 -0.11
C GLU A 53 7.22 -13.45 -1.26
N ALA A 54 6.46 -14.40 -1.79
CA ALA A 54 5.37 -14.10 -2.72
C ALA A 54 4.07 -13.96 -1.95
N ALA A 55 3.23 -13.02 -2.35
CA ALA A 55 1.90 -12.86 -1.78
C ALA A 55 0.88 -12.49 -2.85
N VAL A 56 -0.39 -12.71 -2.51
CA VAL A 56 -1.53 -12.14 -3.23
C VAL A 56 -2.24 -11.17 -2.29
N ILE A 57 -2.52 -9.96 -2.77
CA ILE A 57 -3.25 -8.94 -2.03
C ILE A 57 -4.53 -8.64 -2.82
N GLU A 58 -5.68 -8.77 -2.17
CA GLU A 58 -6.97 -8.38 -2.73
C GLU A 58 -7.56 -7.25 -1.90
N ILE A 59 -7.93 -6.16 -2.58
CA ILE A 59 -8.45 -4.93 -1.98
C ILE A 59 -9.83 -4.67 -2.56
N LEU A 60 -10.86 -4.68 -1.71
CA LEU A 60 -12.22 -4.27 -2.10
C LEU A 60 -12.41 -2.76 -1.93
N LYS A 61 -11.95 -2.21 -0.82
CA LYS A 61 -11.94 -0.77 -0.48
C LYS A 61 -10.95 -0.52 0.67
N LYS A 62 -10.81 0.73 1.08
CA LYS A 62 -10.06 1.07 2.31
C LYS A 62 -10.59 0.24 3.48
N LYS A 63 -9.71 -0.26 4.34
CA LYS A 63 -10.05 -1.15 5.48
C LYS A 63 -10.81 -2.44 5.10
N HIS A 64 -10.81 -2.85 3.84
CA HIS A 64 -11.39 -4.10 3.36
C HIS A 64 -10.42 -4.76 2.40
N TYR A 65 -9.53 -5.58 2.92
CA TYR A 65 -8.51 -6.25 2.12
C TYR A 65 -8.06 -7.56 2.77
N ILE A 66 -7.43 -8.38 1.96
CA ILE A 66 -6.76 -9.61 2.39
C ILE A 66 -5.36 -9.67 1.78
N MET A 67 -4.40 -10.17 2.55
CA MET A 67 -3.07 -10.54 2.07
C MET A 67 -2.82 -11.99 2.39
N ASP A 68 -2.58 -12.76 1.37
CA ASP A 68 -2.28 -14.19 1.48
C ASP A 68 -0.80 -14.45 1.22
N LEU A 69 -0.09 -14.86 2.28
CA LEU A 69 1.31 -15.30 2.26
C LEU A 69 1.38 -16.82 2.39
N PRO A 70 2.52 -17.45 2.12
CA PRO A 70 2.67 -18.91 2.22
C PRO A 70 2.34 -19.48 3.61
N THR A 71 2.70 -18.76 4.67
CA THR A 71 2.57 -19.22 6.06
C THR A 71 1.41 -18.58 6.82
N GLU A 72 0.90 -17.47 6.36
CA GLU A 72 -0.16 -16.74 7.04
C GLU A 72 -1.09 -16.02 6.05
N THR A 73 -2.28 -15.68 6.51
CA THR A 73 -3.23 -14.82 5.81
C THR A 73 -3.65 -13.70 6.75
N ILE A 74 -3.55 -12.46 6.29
CA ILE A 74 -4.01 -11.27 7.01
C ILE A 74 -5.28 -10.78 6.33
N PHE A 75 -6.38 -10.74 7.06
CA PHE A 75 -7.68 -10.26 6.59
C PHE A 75 -8.12 -9.06 7.43
N VAL A 76 -8.43 -7.95 6.78
CA VAL A 76 -8.91 -6.73 7.42
C VAL A 76 -10.32 -6.42 6.95
N LEU A 77 -11.19 -6.22 7.91
CA LEU A 77 -12.58 -5.85 7.72
C LEU A 77 -12.96 -4.76 8.72
N GLU A 78 -13.14 -3.53 8.24
CA GLU A 78 -13.35 -2.32 9.03
C GLU A 78 -12.22 -2.12 10.08
N ASP A 79 -12.52 -2.21 11.35
CA ASP A 79 -11.58 -2.01 12.45
C ASP A 79 -11.09 -3.33 13.06
N THR A 80 -11.32 -4.44 12.37
CA THR A 80 -10.87 -5.77 12.81
C THR A 80 -9.79 -6.30 11.89
N ILE A 81 -8.69 -6.77 12.47
CA ILE A 81 -7.64 -7.52 11.78
C ILE A 81 -7.69 -8.97 12.23
N GLN A 82 -7.66 -9.89 11.28
CA GLN A 82 -7.62 -11.33 11.52
C GLN A 82 -6.34 -11.87 10.89
N THR A 83 -5.49 -12.49 11.69
CA THR A 83 -4.26 -13.14 11.22
C THR A 83 -4.39 -14.64 11.40
N TRP A 84 -4.49 -15.36 10.29
CA TRP A 84 -4.51 -16.82 10.29
C TRP A 84 -3.12 -17.37 10.03
N ASN A 85 -2.52 -17.96 11.07
CA ASN A 85 -1.31 -18.75 10.92
C ASN A 85 -1.67 -20.13 10.35
N LYS A 86 -1.31 -20.39 9.12
CA LYS A 86 -1.65 -21.63 8.39
C LYS A 86 -0.91 -22.85 8.95
N VAL A 87 0.30 -22.66 9.51
CA VAL A 87 1.13 -23.74 10.04
C VAL A 87 0.59 -24.25 11.38
N ALA A 88 0.27 -23.31 12.29
CA ALA A 88 -0.32 -23.63 13.58
C ALA A 88 -1.84 -23.87 13.53
N ASN A 89 -2.48 -23.54 12.41
CA ASN A 89 -3.93 -23.46 12.23
C ASN A 89 -4.60 -22.61 13.34
N GLN A 90 -4.05 -21.42 13.58
CA GLN A 90 -4.49 -20.52 14.64
C GLN A 90 -4.95 -19.20 14.03
N LEU A 91 -6.13 -18.72 14.42
CA LEU A 91 -6.72 -17.46 14.02
C LEU A 91 -6.66 -16.46 15.17
N ILE A 92 -5.87 -15.42 15.01
CA ILE A 92 -5.80 -14.31 15.95
C ILE A 92 -6.71 -13.19 15.42
N ILE A 93 -7.62 -12.71 16.26
CA ILE A 93 -8.53 -11.60 15.98
C ILE A 93 -8.16 -10.44 16.90
N ASP A 94 -7.91 -9.26 16.31
CA ASP A 94 -7.49 -8.07 17.04
C ASP A 94 -8.15 -6.82 16.47
N GLN A 95 -8.03 -5.70 17.17
CA GLN A 95 -8.44 -4.38 16.66
C GLN A 95 -7.33 -3.79 15.79
N LEU A 96 -7.71 -3.19 14.67
CA LEU A 96 -6.80 -2.40 13.86
C LEU A 96 -6.48 -1.11 14.63
N ILE A 97 -5.21 -0.92 15.02
CA ILE A 97 -4.78 0.28 15.75
C ILE A 97 -4.81 1.48 14.81
N GLU A 98 -5.59 2.50 15.17
CA GLU A 98 -5.60 3.75 14.43
C GLU A 98 -4.27 4.50 14.60
N GLY A 99 -3.73 4.99 13.50
CA GLY A 99 -2.48 5.75 13.48
C GLY A 99 -1.24 4.95 13.09
N ASP A 100 -1.31 3.62 13.07
CA ASP A 100 -0.22 2.80 12.52
C ASP A 100 -0.26 2.86 10.98
N ILE A 101 0.73 3.53 10.39
CA ILE A 101 0.91 3.51 8.94
C ILE A 101 1.58 2.20 8.56
N ASN A 102 0.80 1.30 8.00
CA ASN A 102 1.29 0.08 7.38
C ASN A 102 1.28 0.18 5.85
N ILE A 103 1.86 -0.82 5.19
CA ILE A 103 1.95 -0.84 3.74
C ILE A 103 0.58 -0.77 3.04
N PHE A 104 -0.48 -1.24 3.70
CA PHE A 104 -1.83 -1.19 3.14
C PHE A 104 -2.40 0.21 3.10
N HIS A 105 -2.07 1.08 4.07
CA HIS A 105 -2.43 2.50 4.00
C HIS A 105 -1.85 3.14 2.74
N ILE A 106 -0.60 2.79 2.39
CA ILE A 106 0.04 3.26 1.16
C ILE A 106 -0.65 2.67 -0.06
N LEU A 107 -0.90 1.36 -0.09
CA LEU A 107 -1.55 0.68 -1.22
C LEU A 107 -3.01 1.10 -1.43
N THR A 108 -3.73 1.43 -0.37
CA THR A 108 -5.13 1.90 -0.44
C THR A 108 -5.27 3.41 -0.57
N GLY A 109 -4.15 4.14 -0.66
CA GLY A 109 -4.16 5.59 -0.84
C GLY A 109 -4.62 6.37 0.40
N ASP A 110 -4.44 5.81 1.59
CA ASP A 110 -4.69 6.53 2.83
C ASP A 110 -3.42 7.30 3.24
N PHE A 111 -3.31 8.53 2.70
CA PHE A 111 -2.12 9.36 2.79
C PHE A 111 -2.24 10.49 3.80
N LYS A 112 -3.05 10.35 4.85
CA LYS A 112 -3.32 11.43 5.81
C LYS A 112 -2.05 12.11 6.34
N ASP A 113 -1.01 11.31 6.63
CA ASP A 113 0.24 11.78 7.25
C ASP A 113 1.44 11.58 6.31
N VAL A 114 1.17 11.42 5.02
CA VAL A 114 2.18 11.19 3.99
C VAL A 114 2.34 12.43 3.13
N THR A 115 3.57 12.94 3.04
CA THR A 115 3.93 14.02 2.12
C THR A 115 4.65 13.47 0.91
N PHE A 116 4.34 13.98 -0.27
CA PHE A 116 4.95 13.56 -1.52
C PHE A 116 5.79 14.66 -2.15
N ASP A 117 6.94 14.27 -2.69
CA ASP A 117 7.75 15.13 -3.53
C ASP A 117 7.11 15.30 -4.91
N ARG A 118 7.70 16.20 -5.71
CA ARG A 118 7.31 16.36 -7.12
C ARG A 118 7.54 15.03 -7.86
N PRO A 119 6.52 14.50 -8.57
CA PRO A 119 6.66 13.28 -9.35
C PRO A 119 7.75 13.37 -10.42
N ILE A 120 8.48 12.28 -10.59
CA ILE A 120 9.51 12.14 -11.64
C ILE A 120 8.90 11.31 -12.76
N GLU A 121 8.70 11.94 -13.92
CA GLU A 121 8.12 11.28 -15.09
C GLU A 121 9.19 10.59 -15.93
N GLY A 122 9.14 9.26 -16.00
CA GLY A 122 9.90 8.45 -16.92
C GLY A 122 9.19 8.29 -18.27
N LYS A 123 9.80 7.52 -19.17
CA LYS A 123 9.20 7.22 -20.49
C LYS A 123 7.87 6.46 -20.35
N GLU A 124 7.79 5.47 -19.49
CA GLU A 124 6.66 4.57 -19.34
C GLU A 124 6.07 4.55 -17.92
N ASP A 125 6.79 5.09 -16.95
CA ASP A 125 6.47 5.07 -15.54
C ASP A 125 6.56 6.47 -14.90
N ILE A 126 6.04 6.54 -13.69
CA ILE A 126 6.08 7.72 -12.81
C ILE A 126 6.59 7.26 -11.45
N SER A 127 7.56 7.95 -10.90
CA SER A 127 8.05 7.73 -9.52
C SER A 127 7.61 8.88 -8.62
N MET A 128 7.04 8.54 -7.48
CA MET A 128 6.57 9.47 -6.46
C MET A 128 7.27 9.14 -5.14
N ASN A 129 8.24 9.95 -4.74
CA ASN A 129 8.86 9.81 -3.42
C ASN A 129 7.93 10.34 -2.35
N PHE A 130 7.97 9.73 -1.17
CA PHE A 130 7.17 10.16 -0.03
C PHE A 130 7.95 10.13 1.28
N ASN A 131 7.45 10.90 2.24
CA ASN A 131 7.92 10.91 3.62
C ASN A 131 6.71 10.84 4.58
N VAL A 132 6.87 10.08 5.65
CA VAL A 132 5.93 9.97 6.78
C VAL A 132 6.61 10.62 7.96
N LEU A 133 6.26 11.89 8.23
CA LEU A 133 7.01 12.76 9.15
C LEU A 133 7.00 12.21 10.58
N ASP A 134 5.85 11.80 11.08
CA ASP A 134 5.67 11.38 12.48
C ASP A 134 6.42 10.08 12.82
N MET A 135 6.68 9.25 11.81
CA MET A 135 7.39 7.97 11.97
C MET A 135 8.84 8.02 11.50
N GLY A 136 9.25 9.08 10.82
CA GLY A 136 10.57 9.17 10.19
C GLY A 136 10.76 8.17 9.05
N TYR A 137 9.66 7.66 8.45
CA TYR A 137 9.72 6.75 7.31
C TYR A 137 9.81 7.51 6.00
N SER A 138 10.44 6.92 5.02
CA SER A 138 10.48 7.45 3.66
C SER A 138 10.36 6.32 2.65
N GLY A 139 10.12 6.67 1.38
CA GLY A 139 10.03 5.66 0.36
C GLY A 139 9.64 6.22 -1.00
N HIS A 140 9.24 5.33 -1.89
CA HIS A 140 8.67 5.72 -3.18
C HIS A 140 7.60 4.74 -3.65
N ILE A 141 6.70 5.26 -4.45
CA ILE A 141 5.74 4.51 -5.24
C ILE A 141 6.09 4.70 -6.71
N LYS A 142 6.24 3.60 -7.44
CA LYS A 142 6.43 3.60 -8.89
C LYS A 142 5.19 3.04 -9.56
N ILE A 143 4.63 3.77 -10.51
CA ILE A 143 3.40 3.42 -11.22
C ILE A 143 3.60 3.48 -12.73
N LYS A 144 2.79 2.74 -13.49
CA LYS A 144 2.60 2.97 -14.91
C LYS A 144 1.84 4.27 -15.15
N LYS A 145 1.89 4.83 -16.33
CA LYS A 145 1.09 6.02 -16.71
C LYS A 145 -0.43 5.80 -16.62
N SER A 146 -0.86 4.52 -16.56
CA SER A 146 -2.25 4.13 -16.27
C SER A 146 -2.64 4.23 -14.79
N GLY A 147 -1.70 4.46 -13.87
CA GLY A 147 -1.91 4.43 -12.42
C GLY A 147 -1.59 3.08 -11.77
N GLN A 148 -1.48 1.99 -12.54
CA GLN A 148 -1.17 0.66 -11.99
C GLN A 148 0.16 0.65 -11.26
N PRO A 149 0.25 0.09 -10.02
CA PRO A 149 1.49 -0.01 -9.29
C PRO A 149 2.48 -0.94 -10.00
N ILE A 150 3.75 -0.58 -9.92
CA ILE A 150 4.90 -1.39 -10.34
C ILE A 150 5.68 -1.80 -9.11
N GLU A 151 5.91 -0.82 -8.21
CA GLU A 151 6.79 -0.97 -7.07
C GLU A 151 6.36 -0.03 -5.96
N VAL A 152 6.44 -0.50 -4.72
CA VAL A 152 6.35 0.32 -3.52
C VAL A 152 7.51 -0.01 -2.61
N LYS A 153 8.31 0.99 -2.24
CA LYS A 153 9.41 0.84 -1.30
C LYS A 153 9.18 1.69 -0.07
N VAL A 154 9.39 1.11 1.11
CA VAL A 154 9.36 1.81 2.39
C VAL A 154 10.70 1.60 3.10
N ILE A 155 11.25 2.66 3.66
CA ILE A 155 12.49 2.67 4.43
C ILE A 155 12.11 3.10 5.84
N TYR A 156 12.27 2.18 6.80
CA TYR A 156 11.94 2.39 8.22
C TYR A 156 13.14 2.87 9.04
N GLY A 157 14.34 2.74 8.50
CA GLY A 157 15.59 3.09 9.16
C GLY A 157 16.81 2.75 8.32
N LYS A 158 18.00 2.95 8.88
CA LYS A 158 19.27 2.80 8.14
C LYS A 158 19.44 1.44 7.45
N ASP A 159 19.01 0.35 8.12
CA ASP A 159 19.15 -1.02 7.61
C ASP A 159 17.82 -1.77 7.61
N GLN A 160 16.70 -1.05 7.53
CA GLN A 160 15.36 -1.62 7.57
C GLN A 160 14.53 -1.07 6.41
N SER A 161 14.11 -1.94 5.53
CA SER A 161 13.28 -1.57 4.38
C SER A 161 12.41 -2.73 3.91
N MET A 162 11.31 -2.37 3.26
CA MET A 162 10.44 -3.29 2.54
C MET A 162 10.32 -2.81 1.10
N LEU A 163 10.42 -3.74 0.16
CA LEU A 163 10.19 -3.51 -1.26
C LEU A 163 9.11 -4.48 -1.73
N ILE A 164 8.03 -3.95 -2.26
CA ILE A 164 6.95 -4.70 -2.91
C ILE A 164 7.08 -4.51 -4.41
N LEU A 165 7.31 -5.58 -5.13
CA LEU A 165 7.30 -5.62 -6.59
C LEU A 165 5.99 -6.24 -7.06
N VAL A 166 5.22 -5.51 -7.86
CA VAL A 166 3.96 -6.00 -8.41
C VAL A 166 4.23 -6.85 -9.65
N THR A 167 3.88 -8.13 -9.58
CA THR A 167 4.08 -9.12 -10.64
C THR A 167 2.81 -9.43 -11.42
N GLY A 168 1.64 -9.15 -10.84
CA GLY A 168 0.33 -9.29 -11.46
C GLY A 168 -0.65 -8.22 -10.97
N TYR A 169 -1.59 -7.82 -11.82
CA TYR A 169 -2.61 -6.84 -11.49
C TYR A 169 -3.91 -7.16 -12.25
N HIS A 170 -5.00 -7.32 -11.52
CA HIS A 170 -6.34 -7.60 -12.05
C HIS A 170 -7.38 -6.76 -11.32
N LYS A 171 -8.41 -6.31 -12.05
CA LYS A 171 -9.60 -5.70 -11.47
C LYS A 171 -10.70 -6.74 -11.35
N GLY A 172 -11.40 -6.74 -10.22
CA GLY A 172 -12.42 -7.74 -9.88
C GLY A 172 -11.84 -9.09 -9.48
N ASP A 173 -12.71 -10.10 -9.37
CA ASP A 173 -12.39 -11.51 -9.08
C ASP A 173 -11.65 -11.72 -7.75
N LEU A 174 -12.22 -11.17 -6.66
CA LEU A 174 -11.68 -11.28 -5.31
C LEU A 174 -11.96 -12.66 -4.70
N LYS A 175 -11.22 -13.68 -5.15
CA LYS A 175 -11.43 -15.08 -4.75
C LYS A 175 -11.04 -15.34 -3.30
N LEU A 176 -9.89 -14.82 -2.88
CA LEU A 176 -9.38 -15.00 -1.52
C LEU A 176 -10.24 -14.25 -0.51
N TYR A 177 -10.58 -12.99 -0.82
CA TYR A 177 -11.41 -12.17 0.04
C TYR A 177 -12.78 -12.80 0.29
N ASN A 178 -13.44 -13.30 -0.76
CA ASN A 178 -14.76 -13.92 -0.67
C ASN A 178 -14.74 -15.32 -0.06
N ALA A 179 -13.63 -16.03 -0.13
CA ALA A 179 -13.48 -17.41 0.36
C ALA A 179 -12.81 -17.51 1.74
N PHE A 180 -12.38 -16.39 2.34
CA PHE A 180 -11.67 -16.42 3.62
C PHE A 180 -12.55 -17.01 4.73
N ASN A 181 -12.21 -18.21 5.13
CA ASN A 181 -12.87 -18.94 6.20
C ASN A 181 -11.93 -20.02 6.75
N PRO A 182 -11.08 -19.70 7.75
CA PRO A 182 -10.14 -20.66 8.34
C PRO A 182 -10.89 -21.72 9.15
N LEU A 183 -11.19 -22.86 8.49
CA LEU A 183 -11.95 -23.96 9.10
C LEU A 183 -11.15 -24.65 10.21
N ASN A 184 -11.82 -24.89 11.34
CA ASN A 184 -11.26 -25.58 12.52
C ASN A 184 -9.99 -24.93 13.09
N ALA A 185 -9.77 -23.63 12.84
CA ALA A 185 -8.67 -22.92 13.46
C ALA A 185 -8.92 -22.73 14.98
N GLU A 186 -7.86 -22.81 15.77
CA GLU A 186 -7.89 -22.32 17.15
C GLU A 186 -8.04 -20.79 17.13
N VAL A 187 -9.11 -20.28 17.74
CA VAL A 187 -9.41 -18.85 17.73
C VAL A 187 -8.90 -18.19 19.01
N ILE A 188 -8.11 -17.14 18.86
CA ILE A 188 -7.64 -16.25 19.94
C ILE A 188 -8.20 -14.87 19.64
N ASP A 189 -9.16 -14.41 20.42
CA ASP A 189 -9.75 -13.07 20.31
C ASP A 189 -9.09 -12.14 21.33
N LEU A 190 -8.41 -11.09 20.84
CA LEU A 190 -7.68 -10.10 21.63
C LEU A 190 -8.41 -8.75 21.72
N ARG A 191 -9.64 -8.66 21.21
CA ARG A 191 -10.44 -7.43 21.20
C ARG A 191 -11.13 -7.22 22.56
N GLU A 192 -10.39 -6.86 23.57
CA GLU A 192 -10.94 -6.46 24.88
C GLU A 192 -10.86 -4.95 25.14
#